data_ce4a196ce3aeb16689b0e5b34ab0e7b9
#
_entry.id   ce4a196ce3aeb16689b0e5b34ab0e7b9
#
_cell.length_a   1.000
_cell.length_b   1.000
_cell.length_c   1.000
_cell.angle_alpha   90.00
_cell.angle_beta   90.00
_cell.angle_gamma   90.00
#
_symmetry.space_group_name_H-M   'P 1'
#
loop_
_entity.id
_entity.type
_entity.pdbx_description
1 polymer ?
#
loop_
_entity_poly.entity_id
_entity_poly.type
_entity_poly.pdbx_seq_one_letter_code
_entity_poly.pdbx_strand_id
1 'polypeptide(L)'
;MRTLLLAAAAIGVMSASAASAQTFTFTTLDNPGDPTFNQLLGINDSGTIVGYFGSGAAGHPNIGYEIAAPYTTYTPVMQPGSVQTQATGINNAGLVTDFWSPTNLGPNGQGAPQDANFGAVRQPVGKNFGFIDTTDPLTAGLPQADQTLGINNSNVAAGFYLDANGNSHGYTYNLATSAYTEIKIGGAGTIAATGINDNNEVCGLYTTTKGSMFGFVRNASGGVVTHFRVPGSKTTQLLGINNAGATVGFYVDGNNLTHGLYYIPATGAWVPVDDPNGVGGTVVNGINNKGELVGFYTDAAGNVHGMLVTVQ
;
A
#
# COMPACT_ATOMS: atom_id res chain seq x y z
N MET A 1 50.52 -51.32 6.29
CA MET A 1 49.07 -51.51 6.30
C MET A 1 48.41 -50.17 6.56
N ARG A 2 47.84 -49.52 5.53
CA ARG A 2 47.12 -48.28 5.65
C ARG A 2 45.65 -48.61 5.47
N THR A 3 44.88 -48.42 6.52
CA THR A 3 43.45 -48.64 6.54
C THR A 3 42.73 -47.43 5.91
N LEU A 4 42.03 -47.61 4.79
CA LEU A 4 41.15 -46.63 4.22
C LEU A 4 39.81 -46.66 4.97
N LEU A 5 39.42 -45.53 5.57
CA LEU A 5 38.04 -45.32 6.01
C LEU A 5 37.24 -44.79 4.81
N LEU A 6 36.22 -45.52 4.37
CA LEU A 6 35.19 -45.03 3.48
C LEU A 6 34.15 -44.21 4.32
N ALA A 7 34.05 -42.94 4.05
CA ALA A 7 32.93 -42.12 4.54
C ALA A 7 31.73 -42.28 3.58
N ALA A 8 30.65 -42.89 4.07
CA ALA A 8 29.38 -42.93 3.34
C ALA A 8 28.69 -41.58 3.44
N ALA A 9 28.54 -40.88 2.31
CA ALA A 9 27.73 -39.68 2.21
C ALA A 9 26.23 -40.09 2.14
N ALA A 10 25.47 -39.75 3.17
CA ALA A 10 24.02 -39.87 3.16
C ALA A 10 23.44 -38.77 2.26
N ILE A 11 22.91 -39.14 1.10
CA ILE A 11 22.11 -38.26 0.26
C ILE A 11 20.74 -38.13 0.91
N GLY A 12 20.51 -37.04 1.61
CA GLY A 12 19.17 -36.67 2.10
C GLY A 12 18.31 -36.27 0.91
N VAL A 13 17.34 -37.09 0.56
CA VAL A 13 16.29 -36.73 -0.36
C VAL A 13 15.39 -35.72 0.39
N MET A 14 15.55 -34.43 0.11
CA MET A 14 14.56 -33.42 0.50
C MET A 14 13.32 -33.69 -0.33
N SER A 15 12.27 -34.22 0.29
CA SER A 15 10.94 -34.22 -0.27
C SER A 15 10.45 -32.77 -0.31
N ALA A 16 10.41 -32.16 -1.51
CA ALA A 16 9.70 -30.92 -1.74
C ALA A 16 8.23 -31.21 -1.43
N SER A 17 7.74 -30.74 -0.29
CA SER A 17 6.29 -30.65 -0.05
C SER A 17 5.74 -29.72 -1.14
N ALA A 18 4.83 -30.22 -1.96
CA ALA A 18 4.06 -29.38 -2.88
C ALA A 18 3.36 -28.34 -2.01
N ALA A 19 3.75 -27.07 -2.15
CA ALA A 19 2.99 -25.97 -1.61
C ALA A 19 1.59 -26.09 -2.25
N SER A 20 0.52 -26.19 -1.45
CA SER A 20 -0.83 -26.14 -1.97
C SER A 20 -0.95 -24.81 -2.74
N ALA A 21 -1.39 -24.90 -4.00
CA ALA A 21 -1.64 -23.70 -4.79
C ALA A 21 -2.71 -22.90 -4.05
N GLN A 22 -2.40 -21.67 -3.66
CA GLN A 22 -3.39 -20.78 -3.05
C GLN A 22 -4.46 -20.45 -4.08
N THR A 23 -5.72 -20.58 -3.71
CA THR A 23 -6.86 -20.22 -4.54
C THR A 23 -7.37 -18.85 -4.10
N PHE A 24 -7.59 -17.95 -5.06
CA PHE A 24 -8.13 -16.62 -4.82
C PHE A 24 -9.57 -16.53 -5.32
N THR A 25 -10.43 -15.94 -4.49
CA THR A 25 -11.78 -15.55 -4.90
C THR A 25 -11.85 -14.02 -4.97
N PHE A 26 -12.21 -13.50 -6.13
CA PHE A 26 -12.29 -12.08 -6.41
C PHE A 26 -13.73 -11.58 -6.33
N THR A 27 -13.93 -10.42 -5.71
CA THR A 27 -15.22 -9.72 -5.64
C THR A 27 -15.01 -8.27 -6.03
N THR A 28 -15.68 -7.81 -7.08
CA THR A 28 -15.66 -6.41 -7.52
C THR A 28 -16.54 -5.57 -6.60
N LEU A 29 -16.00 -4.46 -6.10
CA LEU A 29 -16.68 -3.51 -5.22
C LEU A 29 -16.49 -2.09 -5.76
N ASP A 30 -17.47 -1.61 -6.53
CA ASP A 30 -17.45 -0.27 -7.12
C ASP A 30 -18.46 0.64 -6.45
N ASN A 31 -18.06 1.87 -6.15
CA ASN A 31 -18.96 2.90 -5.68
C ASN A 31 -19.85 3.37 -6.85
N PRO A 32 -21.17 3.36 -6.69
CA PRO A 32 -22.08 3.77 -7.77
C PRO A 32 -21.96 5.26 -8.16
N GLY A 33 -21.24 6.06 -7.37
CA GLY A 33 -20.96 7.47 -7.69
C GLY A 33 -20.04 7.66 -8.90
N ASP A 34 -19.13 6.70 -9.13
CA ASP A 34 -18.33 6.59 -10.36
C ASP A 34 -17.96 5.13 -10.60
N PRO A 35 -18.73 4.37 -11.37
CA PRO A 35 -18.45 2.96 -11.61
C PRO A 35 -17.25 2.72 -12.56
N THR A 36 -16.63 3.79 -13.07
CA THR A 36 -15.50 3.69 -14.01
C THR A 36 -14.14 3.86 -13.35
N PHE A 37 -14.11 4.35 -12.09
CA PHE A 37 -12.86 4.52 -11.36
C PHE A 37 -13.03 4.34 -9.85
N ASN A 38 -12.58 3.17 -9.36
CA ASN A 38 -12.58 2.81 -7.94
C ASN A 38 -11.26 2.17 -7.53
N GLN A 39 -10.73 2.55 -6.38
CA GLN A 39 -9.57 1.89 -5.78
C GLN A 39 -9.84 1.60 -4.30
N LEU A 40 -9.70 0.34 -3.89
CA LEU A 40 -9.68 -0.07 -2.50
C LEU A 40 -8.24 -0.06 -2.01
N LEU A 41 -7.95 0.65 -0.91
CA LEU A 41 -6.58 0.90 -0.47
C LEU A 41 -6.23 0.22 0.85
N GLY A 42 -7.15 0.18 1.82
CA GLY A 42 -6.91 -0.40 3.13
C GLY A 42 -8.06 -1.28 3.62
N ILE A 43 -7.76 -2.26 4.44
CA ILE A 43 -8.73 -3.16 5.08
C ILE A 43 -8.25 -3.48 6.49
N ASN A 44 -9.17 -3.43 7.49
CA ASN A 44 -8.89 -3.85 8.85
C ASN A 44 -9.38 -5.28 9.14
N ASP A 45 -9.12 -5.79 10.35
CA ASP A 45 -9.49 -7.18 10.72
C ASP A 45 -11.00 -7.40 10.88
N SER A 46 -11.81 -6.34 10.97
CA SER A 46 -13.28 -6.47 10.94
C SER A 46 -13.84 -6.55 9.52
N GLY A 47 -12.99 -6.40 8.49
CA GLY A 47 -13.38 -6.36 7.09
C GLY A 47 -13.91 -5.00 6.64
N THR A 48 -13.71 -3.94 7.43
CA THR A 48 -13.99 -2.58 6.97
C THR A 48 -12.88 -2.15 6.01
N ILE A 49 -13.30 -1.69 4.83
CA ILE A 49 -12.44 -1.31 3.72
C ILE A 49 -12.51 0.21 3.55
N VAL A 50 -11.38 0.83 3.20
CA VAL A 50 -11.31 2.22 2.79
C VAL A 50 -10.69 2.33 1.40
N GLY A 51 -11.09 3.40 0.70
CA GLY A 51 -10.64 3.66 -0.65
C GLY A 51 -11.23 4.96 -1.17
N TYR A 52 -11.25 5.11 -2.47
CA TYR A 52 -11.85 6.27 -3.12
C TYR A 52 -12.38 5.92 -4.51
N PHE A 53 -13.27 6.76 -5.02
CA PHE A 53 -13.71 6.77 -6.42
C PHE A 53 -13.41 8.14 -7.05
N GLY A 54 -13.49 8.20 -8.39
CA GLY A 54 -13.12 9.38 -9.16
C GLY A 54 -11.66 9.38 -9.59
N SER A 55 -11.40 9.71 -10.85
CA SER A 55 -10.09 9.56 -11.49
C SER A 55 -9.05 10.63 -11.08
N GLY A 56 -9.45 11.66 -10.33
CA GLY A 56 -8.63 12.83 -10.06
C GLY A 56 -8.48 13.79 -11.24
N ALA A 57 -9.04 13.46 -12.41
CA ALA A 57 -9.08 14.37 -13.55
C ALA A 57 -9.90 15.63 -13.20
N ALA A 58 -9.63 16.73 -13.89
CA ALA A 58 -10.37 17.98 -13.68
C ALA A 58 -11.89 17.74 -13.81
N GLY A 59 -12.66 18.08 -12.76
CA GLY A 59 -14.09 17.80 -12.67
C GLY A 59 -14.47 16.39 -12.21
N HIS A 60 -13.49 15.51 -11.95
CA HIS A 60 -13.66 14.15 -11.41
C HIS A 60 -12.79 13.96 -10.17
N PRO A 61 -13.06 14.69 -9.07
CA PRO A 61 -12.22 14.66 -7.88
C PRO A 61 -12.22 13.26 -7.23
N ASN A 62 -11.16 12.96 -6.51
CA ASN A 62 -11.10 11.75 -5.68
C ASN A 62 -11.97 11.93 -4.44
N ILE A 63 -12.94 11.04 -4.26
CA ILE A 63 -13.87 11.04 -3.14
C ILE A 63 -13.60 9.82 -2.27
N GLY A 64 -13.01 10.03 -1.11
CA GLY A 64 -12.72 9.00 -0.13
C GLY A 64 -13.98 8.41 0.48
N TYR A 65 -13.94 7.11 0.80
CA TYR A 65 -15.02 6.42 1.48
C TYR A 65 -14.53 5.26 2.36
N GLU A 66 -15.39 4.83 3.27
CA GLU A 66 -15.30 3.55 3.95
C GLU A 66 -16.53 2.70 3.63
N ILE A 67 -16.36 1.39 3.63
CA ILE A 67 -17.43 0.41 3.41
C ILE A 67 -17.16 -0.84 4.25
N ALA A 68 -18.22 -1.36 4.89
CA ALA A 68 -18.17 -2.60 5.67
C ALA A 68 -19.19 -3.61 5.16
N ALA A 69 -18.99 -4.89 5.49
CA ALA A 69 -19.95 -5.94 5.11
C ALA A 69 -21.38 -5.56 5.54
N PRO A 70 -22.38 -5.78 4.67
CA PRO A 70 -22.39 -6.56 3.43
C PRO A 70 -21.92 -5.78 2.16
N TYR A 71 -21.13 -4.71 2.31
CA TYR A 71 -20.53 -3.90 1.23
C TYR A 71 -21.56 -3.23 0.30
N THR A 72 -22.62 -2.68 0.88
CA THR A 72 -23.71 -2.02 0.14
C THR A 72 -23.86 -0.53 0.45
N THR A 73 -23.21 -0.06 1.53
CA THR A 73 -23.33 1.34 1.97
C THR A 73 -21.95 1.97 2.04
N TYR A 74 -21.72 2.96 1.20
CA TYR A 74 -20.49 3.75 1.13
C TYR A 74 -20.62 4.99 2.00
N THR A 75 -19.80 5.10 3.03
CA THR A 75 -19.75 6.25 3.93
C THR A 75 -18.61 7.18 3.50
N PRO A 76 -18.87 8.45 3.16
CA PRO A 76 -17.80 9.35 2.73
C PRO A 76 -16.74 9.58 3.81
N VAL A 77 -15.48 9.63 3.37
CA VAL A 77 -14.30 10.04 4.14
C VAL A 77 -13.72 11.26 3.46
N MET A 78 -14.19 12.44 3.86
CA MET A 78 -13.73 13.70 3.27
C MET A 78 -13.20 14.62 4.35
N GLN A 79 -11.99 15.14 4.16
CA GLN A 79 -11.40 16.15 5.03
C GLN A 79 -12.21 17.45 4.92
N PRO A 80 -12.58 18.13 6.03
CA PRO A 80 -13.28 19.42 5.97
C PRO A 80 -12.50 20.45 5.16
N GLY A 81 -13.15 21.06 4.17
CA GLY A 81 -12.54 22.04 3.28
C GLY A 81 -11.76 21.44 2.10
N SER A 82 -11.71 20.11 1.98
CA SER A 82 -11.11 19.47 0.80
C SER A 82 -12.05 19.50 -0.40
N VAL A 83 -11.44 19.48 -1.58
CA VAL A 83 -12.12 19.14 -2.86
C VAL A 83 -11.90 17.68 -3.17
N GLN A 84 -10.76 17.12 -2.77
CA GLN A 84 -10.37 15.73 -2.95
C GLN A 84 -9.87 15.14 -1.63
N THR A 85 -10.20 13.87 -1.37
CA THR A 85 -9.61 13.07 -0.29
C THR A 85 -9.46 11.63 -0.78
N GLN A 86 -8.32 11.02 -0.52
CA GLN A 86 -8.09 9.58 -0.74
C GLN A 86 -7.91 8.91 0.63
N ALA A 87 -8.86 8.05 1.02
CA ALA A 87 -8.75 7.24 2.23
C ALA A 87 -7.83 6.05 1.94
N THR A 88 -6.71 5.94 2.66
CA THR A 88 -5.57 5.08 2.26
C THR A 88 -5.36 3.87 3.14
N GLY A 89 -5.54 3.98 4.46
CA GLY A 89 -5.38 2.89 5.41
C GLY A 89 -6.38 2.98 6.54
N ILE A 90 -6.61 1.88 7.23
CA ILE A 90 -7.53 1.80 8.37
C ILE A 90 -7.02 0.80 9.41
N ASN A 91 -7.08 1.15 10.71
CA ASN A 91 -6.78 0.24 11.79
C ASN A 91 -8.05 -0.36 12.43
N ASN A 92 -7.88 -1.26 13.41
CA ASN A 92 -9.01 -1.93 14.07
C ASN A 92 -9.83 -1.01 14.99
N ALA A 93 -9.31 0.15 15.35
CA ALA A 93 -10.04 1.18 16.10
C ALA A 93 -10.85 2.13 15.19
N GLY A 94 -10.78 1.93 13.87
CA GLY A 94 -11.48 2.76 12.88
C GLY A 94 -10.81 4.11 12.60
N LEU A 95 -9.53 4.27 12.97
CA LEU A 95 -8.74 5.40 12.50
C LEU A 95 -8.38 5.17 11.03
N VAL A 96 -8.61 6.19 10.22
CA VAL A 96 -8.37 6.14 8.77
C VAL A 96 -7.29 7.15 8.40
N THR A 97 -6.21 6.67 7.79
CA THR A 97 -5.24 7.55 7.13
C THR A 97 -5.79 8.05 5.82
N ASP A 98 -5.46 9.26 5.48
CA ASP A 98 -5.82 9.87 4.21
C ASP A 98 -4.78 10.91 3.78
N PHE A 99 -4.91 11.34 2.54
CA PHE A 99 -4.37 12.62 2.10
C PHE A 99 -5.41 13.36 1.28
N TRP A 100 -5.37 14.68 1.32
CA TRP A 100 -6.40 15.53 0.75
C TRP A 100 -5.81 16.74 0.02
N SER A 101 -6.62 17.33 -0.85
CA SER A 101 -6.30 18.58 -1.54
C SER A 101 -7.49 19.54 -1.49
N PRO A 102 -7.24 20.87 -1.35
CA PRO A 102 -8.27 21.89 -1.49
C PRO A 102 -8.62 22.19 -2.96
N THR A 103 -7.97 21.53 -3.91
CA THR A 103 -8.13 21.75 -5.35
C THR A 103 -8.29 20.44 -6.11
N ASN A 104 -8.81 20.51 -7.35
CA ASN A 104 -8.82 19.44 -8.33
C ASN A 104 -8.39 20.03 -9.68
N LEU A 105 -7.08 20.12 -9.88
CA LEU A 105 -6.46 20.69 -11.09
C LEU A 105 -6.31 19.66 -12.20
N GLY A 106 -6.53 18.40 -11.86
CA GLY A 106 -6.37 17.25 -12.76
C GLY A 106 -4.94 16.71 -12.83
N PRO A 107 -4.72 15.66 -13.62
CA PRO A 107 -3.40 15.04 -13.75
C PRO A 107 -2.39 16.02 -14.34
N ASN A 108 -1.22 16.02 -13.72
CA ASN A 108 -0.15 16.97 -14.04
C ASN A 108 0.47 16.70 -15.40
N GLY A 109 0.23 17.60 -16.37
CA GLY A 109 1.09 17.73 -17.53
C GLY A 109 2.38 18.47 -17.18
N GLN A 110 3.44 18.38 -17.99
CA GLN A 110 4.64 19.19 -17.80
C GLN A 110 4.28 20.69 -17.73
N GLY A 111 4.60 21.33 -16.59
CA GLY A 111 4.32 22.75 -16.34
C GLY A 111 2.89 23.09 -15.90
N ALA A 112 2.03 22.10 -15.65
CA ALA A 112 0.72 22.35 -15.05
C ALA A 112 0.84 22.59 -13.53
N PRO A 113 -0.06 23.38 -12.92
CA PRO A 113 -0.17 23.47 -11.48
C PRO A 113 -0.45 22.10 -10.89
N GLN A 114 0.18 21.79 -9.76
CA GLN A 114 -0.05 20.53 -9.05
C GLN A 114 -1.02 20.74 -7.90
N ASP A 115 -1.88 19.76 -7.63
CA ASP A 115 -2.66 19.73 -6.42
C ASP A 115 -1.72 19.58 -5.22
N ALA A 116 -1.89 20.45 -4.22
CA ALA A 116 -1.23 20.28 -2.94
C ALA A 116 -1.85 19.06 -2.24
N ASN A 117 -1.01 18.20 -1.65
CA ASN A 117 -1.46 17.04 -0.87
C ASN A 117 -1.04 17.24 0.59
N PHE A 118 -1.99 17.05 1.50
CA PHE A 118 -1.81 17.17 2.94
C PHE A 118 -2.18 15.83 3.59
N GLY A 119 -1.25 15.25 4.33
CA GLY A 119 -1.50 14.02 5.07
C GLY A 119 -2.40 14.25 6.28
N ALA A 120 -3.32 13.32 6.55
CA ALA A 120 -4.16 13.38 7.73
C ALA A 120 -4.56 12.00 8.27
N VAL A 121 -5.05 11.98 9.50
CA VAL A 121 -5.71 10.83 10.12
C VAL A 121 -7.08 11.25 10.61
N ARG A 122 -8.15 10.64 10.06
CA ARG A 122 -9.50 10.75 10.59
C ARG A 122 -9.66 9.81 11.79
N GLN A 123 -10.22 10.33 12.87
CA GLN A 123 -10.52 9.56 14.07
C GLN A 123 -11.98 9.72 14.50
N PRO A 124 -12.64 8.68 15.07
CA PRO A 124 -13.95 8.83 15.69
C PRO A 124 -13.89 9.77 16.89
N VAL A 125 -14.80 10.74 16.97
CA VAL A 125 -14.97 11.67 18.11
C VAL A 125 -16.44 11.69 18.50
N GLY A 126 -16.83 10.85 19.45
CA GLY A 126 -18.25 10.66 19.82
C GLY A 126 -19.05 10.10 18.64
N LYS A 127 -20.05 10.91 18.15
CA LYS A 127 -20.84 10.57 16.96
C LYS A 127 -20.32 11.21 15.67
N ASN A 128 -19.23 11.97 15.76
CA ASN A 128 -18.61 12.70 14.65
C ASN A 128 -17.20 12.16 14.39
N PHE A 129 -16.49 12.81 13.48
CA PHE A 129 -15.09 12.54 13.19
C PHE A 129 -14.27 13.81 13.43
N GLY A 130 -13.08 13.65 13.98
CA GLY A 130 -12.01 14.64 14.02
C GLY A 130 -10.91 14.25 13.06
N PHE A 131 -10.09 15.21 12.67
CA PHE A 131 -8.94 14.99 11.80
C PHE A 131 -7.67 15.47 12.51
N ILE A 132 -6.63 14.67 12.43
CA ILE A 132 -5.28 15.00 12.92
C ILE A 132 -4.45 15.27 11.67
N ASP A 133 -3.91 16.48 11.58
CA ASP A 133 -2.95 16.85 10.54
C ASP A 133 -1.65 16.08 10.77
N THR A 134 -1.22 15.33 9.78
CA THR A 134 0.02 14.57 9.77
C THR A 134 1.01 15.06 8.71
N THR A 135 0.77 16.26 8.17
CA THR A 135 1.66 16.88 7.20
C THR A 135 3.02 17.17 7.85
N ASP A 136 4.10 16.61 7.28
CA ASP A 136 5.43 16.80 7.83
C ASP A 136 5.85 18.28 7.77
N PRO A 137 6.26 18.90 8.89
CA PRO A 137 6.67 20.30 8.90
C PRO A 137 7.87 20.62 8.00
N LEU A 138 8.63 19.62 7.55
CA LEU A 138 9.71 19.82 6.57
C LEU A 138 9.17 20.19 5.18
N THR A 139 7.87 20.01 4.91
CA THR A 139 7.22 20.45 3.67
C THR A 139 6.80 21.92 3.72
N ALA A 140 6.90 22.60 4.85
CA ALA A 140 6.49 24.00 5.00
C ALA A 140 7.23 24.92 4.00
N GLY A 141 6.45 25.65 3.21
CA GLY A 141 6.97 26.55 2.17
C GLY A 141 7.35 25.90 0.84
N LEU A 142 7.19 24.57 0.71
CA LEU A 142 7.30 23.82 -0.54
C LEU A 142 5.93 23.64 -1.17
N PRO A 143 5.84 23.26 -2.48
CA PRO A 143 4.63 22.66 -3.00
C PRO A 143 4.27 21.46 -2.12
N GLN A 144 3.14 21.54 -1.40
CA GLN A 144 2.75 20.52 -0.43
C GLN A 144 2.51 19.20 -1.15
N ALA A 145 3.26 18.17 -0.78
CA ALA A 145 3.08 16.81 -1.26
C ALA A 145 3.44 15.85 -0.14
N ASP A 146 2.50 15.69 0.79
CA ASP A 146 2.56 14.76 1.91
C ASP A 146 1.39 13.77 1.82
N GLN A 147 1.68 12.49 1.94
CA GLN A 147 0.68 11.43 1.88
C GLN A 147 0.84 10.48 3.07
N THR A 148 -0.18 10.40 3.92
CA THR A 148 -0.25 9.41 4.99
C THR A 148 -1.00 8.19 4.46
N LEU A 149 -0.35 7.01 4.46
CA LEU A 149 -0.81 5.84 3.70
C LEU A 149 -1.27 4.68 4.59
N GLY A 150 -0.47 4.25 5.54
CA GLY A 150 -0.79 3.11 6.42
C GLY A 150 -0.88 3.50 7.88
N ILE A 151 -1.60 2.71 8.69
CA ILE A 151 -1.69 2.90 10.14
C ILE A 151 -1.85 1.56 10.85
N ASN A 152 -1.14 1.37 11.97
CA ASN A 152 -1.26 0.18 12.81
C ASN A 152 -2.19 0.41 14.02
N ASN A 153 -2.43 -0.66 14.80
CA ASN A 153 -3.29 -0.60 16.00
C ASN A 153 -2.64 0.12 17.20
N SER A 154 -1.35 0.44 17.14
CA SER A 154 -0.67 1.31 18.10
C SER A 154 -0.73 2.79 17.73
N ASN A 155 -1.53 3.15 16.72
CA ASN A 155 -1.71 4.51 16.21
C ASN A 155 -0.39 5.14 15.72
N VAL A 156 0.45 4.33 15.08
CA VAL A 156 1.61 4.80 14.31
C VAL A 156 1.23 4.75 12.84
N ALA A 157 1.30 5.89 12.17
CA ALA A 157 1.06 6.01 10.74
C ALA A 157 2.38 5.94 9.95
N ALA A 158 2.29 5.52 8.68
CA ALA A 158 3.38 5.51 7.72
C ALA A 158 2.99 6.32 6.48
N GLY A 159 3.96 7.02 5.89
CA GLY A 159 3.71 7.88 4.74
C GLY A 159 5.00 8.39 4.11
N PHE A 160 4.88 9.38 3.25
CA PHE A 160 6.02 10.08 2.67
C PHE A 160 5.67 11.53 2.37
N TYR A 161 6.69 12.38 2.29
CA TYR A 161 6.60 13.73 1.75
C TYR A 161 7.59 13.92 0.60
N LEU A 162 7.38 14.93 -0.24
CA LEU A 162 8.32 15.32 -1.28
C LEU A 162 9.14 16.54 -0.81
N ASP A 163 10.45 16.49 -1.08
CA ASP A 163 11.34 17.65 -0.90
C ASP A 163 11.23 18.64 -2.09
N ALA A 164 11.95 19.76 -2.02
CA ALA A 164 11.97 20.79 -3.07
C ALA A 164 12.46 20.28 -4.43
N ASN A 165 13.15 19.13 -4.47
CA ASN A 165 13.66 18.52 -5.69
C ASN A 165 12.70 17.45 -6.23
N GLY A 166 11.57 17.18 -5.54
CA GLY A 166 10.61 16.13 -5.86
C GLY A 166 11.05 14.73 -5.42
N ASN A 167 12.06 14.61 -4.53
CA ASN A 167 12.41 13.30 -3.97
C ASN A 167 11.48 12.97 -2.81
N SER A 168 10.97 11.73 -2.79
CA SER A 168 10.14 11.27 -1.68
C SER A 168 10.99 10.81 -0.50
N HIS A 169 10.57 11.20 0.71
CA HIS A 169 11.13 10.86 2.00
C HIS A 169 10.09 10.10 2.82
N GLY A 170 10.31 8.81 3.04
CA GLY A 170 9.41 7.98 3.84
C GLY A 170 9.53 8.29 5.33
N TYR A 171 8.42 8.26 6.04
CA TYR A 171 8.36 8.49 7.49
C TYR A 171 7.41 7.53 8.20
N THR A 172 7.54 7.46 9.53
CA THR A 172 6.48 7.04 10.45
C THR A 172 6.11 8.20 11.36
N TYR A 173 4.83 8.33 11.70
CA TYR A 173 4.28 9.36 12.58
C TYR A 173 3.53 8.71 13.74
N ASN A 174 3.94 9.00 14.97
CA ASN A 174 3.27 8.50 16.17
C ASN A 174 2.21 9.52 16.61
N LEU A 175 0.93 9.15 16.56
CA LEU A 175 -0.18 10.06 16.88
C LEU A 175 -0.19 10.50 18.35
N ALA A 176 0.29 9.67 19.27
CA ALA A 176 0.27 9.99 20.70
C ALA A 176 1.34 11.03 21.08
N THR A 177 2.46 11.05 20.37
CA THR A 177 3.60 11.94 20.69
C THR A 177 3.81 13.03 19.64
N SER A 178 3.06 12.98 18.53
CA SER A 178 3.24 13.87 17.36
C SER A 178 4.66 13.84 16.80
N ALA A 179 5.35 12.69 16.92
CA ALA A 179 6.73 12.55 16.51
C ALA A 179 6.87 11.86 15.16
N TYR A 180 7.64 12.49 14.27
CA TYR A 180 8.08 11.92 13.00
C TYR A 180 9.37 11.14 13.18
N THR A 181 9.50 10.03 12.46
CA THR A 181 10.74 9.28 12.32
C THR A 181 10.99 9.01 10.85
N GLU A 182 12.00 9.65 10.28
CA GLU A 182 12.38 9.45 8.89
C GLU A 182 12.94 8.04 8.66
N ILE A 183 12.57 7.42 7.55
CA ILE A 183 13.06 6.12 7.12
C ILE A 183 14.27 6.34 6.21
N LYS A 184 15.39 5.69 6.57
CA LYS A 184 16.64 5.77 5.80
C LYS A 184 17.03 4.41 5.26
N ILE A 185 17.33 4.37 3.95
CA ILE A 185 17.82 3.18 3.25
C ILE A 185 19.09 3.56 2.51
N GLY A 186 20.18 2.87 2.78
CA GLY A 186 21.48 3.16 2.15
C GLY A 186 21.41 3.03 0.62
N GLY A 187 21.82 4.05 -0.11
CA GLY A 187 21.81 4.08 -1.58
C GLY A 187 20.45 4.39 -2.22
N ALA A 188 19.41 4.66 -1.42
CA ALA A 188 18.14 5.16 -1.94
C ALA A 188 18.24 6.62 -2.36
N GLY A 189 17.61 6.96 -3.48
CA GLY A 189 17.36 8.33 -3.92
C GLY A 189 16.00 8.84 -3.48
N THR A 190 14.99 7.94 -3.47
CA THR A 190 13.62 8.24 -3.00
C THR A 190 13.10 7.07 -2.18
N ILE A 191 12.25 7.35 -1.18
CA ILE A 191 11.64 6.33 -0.30
C ILE A 191 10.17 6.72 -0.07
N ALA A 192 9.26 5.74 -0.20
CA ALA A 192 7.88 5.89 0.24
C ALA A 192 7.52 4.73 1.19
N ALA A 193 7.06 5.04 2.39
CA ALA A 193 6.51 4.06 3.33
C ALA A 193 5.00 3.94 3.09
N THR A 194 4.52 2.75 2.76
CA THR A 194 3.16 2.53 2.28
C THR A 194 2.28 1.78 3.28
N GLY A 195 2.90 0.93 4.09
CA GLY A 195 2.19 0.14 5.10
C GLY A 195 3.02 -0.09 6.35
N ILE A 196 2.33 -0.33 7.46
CA ILE A 196 2.92 -0.62 8.78
C ILE A 196 2.04 -1.64 9.51
N ASN A 197 2.66 -2.65 10.15
CA ASN A 197 1.96 -3.63 10.96
C ASN A 197 2.07 -3.32 12.48
N ASP A 198 1.42 -4.14 13.32
CA ASP A 198 1.43 -3.96 14.77
C ASP A 198 2.78 -4.30 15.42
N ASN A 199 3.67 -4.98 14.72
CA ASN A 199 5.06 -5.18 15.12
C ASN A 199 5.93 -3.95 14.80
N ASN A 200 5.36 -2.86 14.28
CA ASN A 200 6.07 -1.68 13.76
C ASN A 200 7.05 -2.01 12.61
N GLU A 201 6.80 -3.07 11.87
CA GLU A 201 7.49 -3.32 10.62
C GLU A 201 6.84 -2.46 9.53
N VAL A 202 7.67 -1.78 8.75
CA VAL A 202 7.23 -0.86 7.69
C VAL A 202 7.57 -1.46 6.34
N CYS A 203 6.57 -1.55 5.46
CA CYS A 203 6.82 -1.87 4.06
C CYS A 203 6.72 -0.63 3.16
N GLY A 204 7.24 -0.75 1.97
CA GLY A 204 7.16 0.33 0.99
C GLY A 204 8.02 0.07 -0.24
N LEU A 205 8.34 1.16 -0.91
CA LEU A 205 9.20 1.15 -2.08
C LEU A 205 10.30 2.21 -1.97
N TYR A 206 11.40 1.96 -2.66
CA TYR A 206 12.47 2.95 -2.82
C TYR A 206 13.08 2.85 -4.23
N THR A 207 13.58 3.97 -4.71
CA THR A 207 14.35 4.02 -5.95
C THR A 207 15.80 4.32 -5.60
N THR A 208 16.72 3.53 -6.16
CA THR A 208 18.16 3.79 -5.99
C THR A 208 18.56 5.05 -6.76
N THR A 209 19.71 5.64 -6.41
CA THR A 209 20.31 6.75 -7.18
C THR A 209 20.61 6.41 -8.65
N LYS A 210 20.55 5.12 -9.01
CA LYS A 210 20.69 4.62 -10.40
C LYS A 210 19.35 4.39 -11.10
N GLY A 211 18.22 4.71 -10.47
CA GLY A 211 16.88 4.58 -11.04
C GLY A 211 16.22 3.19 -10.93
N SER A 212 16.84 2.23 -10.23
CA SER A 212 16.21 0.92 -10.01
C SER A 212 15.25 0.97 -8.83
N MET A 213 14.02 0.47 -9.01
CA MET A 213 12.98 0.46 -7.98
C MET A 213 12.84 -0.93 -7.33
N PHE A 214 12.70 -0.94 -6.02
CA PHE A 214 12.56 -2.13 -5.18
C PHE A 214 11.48 -1.92 -4.13
N GLY A 215 10.81 -3.01 -3.73
CA GLY A 215 10.09 -3.06 -2.47
C GLY A 215 11.05 -3.20 -1.29
N PHE A 216 10.60 -2.82 -0.10
CA PHE A 216 11.35 -3.06 1.15
C PHE A 216 10.42 -3.42 2.30
N VAL A 217 10.96 -4.13 3.28
CA VAL A 217 10.43 -4.24 4.64
C VAL A 217 11.53 -3.85 5.61
N ARG A 218 11.24 -2.89 6.48
CA ARG A 218 12.11 -2.41 7.55
C ARG A 218 11.57 -2.90 8.88
N ASN A 219 12.41 -3.51 9.71
CA ASN A 219 11.99 -3.97 11.02
C ASN A 219 11.77 -2.81 12.01
N ALA A 220 11.12 -3.09 13.14
CA ALA A 220 10.76 -2.11 14.17
C ALA A 220 11.96 -1.35 14.74
N SER A 221 13.13 -2.00 14.88
CA SER A 221 14.34 -1.35 15.38
C SER A 221 14.97 -0.38 14.38
N GLY A 222 14.50 -0.40 13.13
CA GLY A 222 15.00 0.42 12.05
C GLY A 222 16.37 0.01 11.49
N GLY A 223 16.96 -1.05 12.03
CA GLY A 223 18.33 -1.47 11.69
C GLY A 223 18.43 -2.45 10.53
N VAL A 224 17.35 -3.20 10.23
CA VAL A 224 17.36 -4.22 9.19
C VAL A 224 16.34 -3.86 8.11
N VAL A 225 16.82 -3.77 6.88
CA VAL A 225 15.99 -3.58 5.69
C VAL A 225 16.15 -4.79 4.79
N THR A 226 15.04 -5.48 4.52
CA THR A 226 14.97 -6.53 3.51
C THR A 226 14.49 -5.93 2.21
N HIS A 227 15.24 -6.15 1.14
CA HIS A 227 14.94 -5.64 -0.19
C HIS A 227 14.20 -6.69 -1.01
N PHE A 228 13.15 -6.28 -1.68
CA PHE A 228 12.28 -7.17 -2.44
C PHE A 228 12.27 -6.81 -3.92
N ARG A 229 12.48 -7.83 -4.75
CA ARG A 229 12.29 -7.74 -6.20
C ARG A 229 11.84 -9.09 -6.73
N VAL A 230 10.71 -9.09 -7.41
CA VAL A 230 10.25 -10.30 -8.12
C VAL A 230 11.25 -10.62 -9.23
N PRO A 231 11.76 -11.86 -9.32
CA PRO A 231 12.72 -12.25 -10.35
C PRO A 231 12.18 -11.94 -11.77
N GLY A 232 12.99 -11.27 -12.59
CA GLY A 232 12.60 -10.90 -13.96
C GLY A 232 11.72 -9.65 -14.06
N SER A 233 11.26 -9.06 -12.95
CA SER A 233 10.46 -7.83 -12.99
C SER A 233 11.29 -6.59 -13.31
N LYS A 234 10.64 -5.60 -13.91
CA LYS A 234 11.19 -4.24 -14.09
C LYS A 234 11.14 -3.45 -12.79
N THR A 235 10.02 -3.53 -12.08
CA THR A 235 9.81 -2.89 -10.78
C THR A 235 9.07 -3.83 -9.84
N THR A 236 9.27 -3.67 -8.53
CA THR A 236 8.47 -4.31 -7.49
C THR A 236 8.16 -3.27 -6.43
N GLN A 237 6.89 -3.14 -6.06
CA GLN A 237 6.43 -2.22 -5.03
C GLN A 237 5.63 -3.02 -3.99
N LEU A 238 5.93 -2.82 -2.72
CA LEU A 238 5.12 -3.34 -1.61
C LEU A 238 4.23 -2.21 -1.12
N LEU A 239 2.96 -2.50 -0.87
CA LEU A 239 1.93 -1.50 -0.52
C LEU A 239 1.29 -1.78 0.84
N GLY A 240 1.12 -3.04 1.23
CA GLY A 240 0.55 -3.45 2.51
C GLY A 240 1.34 -4.55 3.18
N ILE A 241 1.24 -4.63 4.51
CA ILE A 241 1.88 -5.66 5.36
C ILE A 241 0.96 -6.00 6.53
N ASN A 242 0.82 -7.30 6.85
CA ASN A 242 0.10 -7.76 8.04
C ASN A 242 1.04 -8.19 9.17
N ASN A 243 0.48 -8.62 10.32
CA ASN A 243 1.26 -9.00 11.50
C ASN A 243 2.07 -10.29 11.35
N ALA A 244 1.76 -11.12 10.36
CA ALA A 244 2.58 -12.28 10.00
C ALA A 244 3.77 -11.92 9.10
N GLY A 245 3.95 -10.63 8.76
CA GLY A 245 4.96 -10.16 7.83
C GLY A 245 4.65 -10.46 6.36
N ALA A 246 3.44 -10.97 6.08
CA ALA A 246 3.00 -11.15 4.70
C ALA A 246 2.77 -9.77 4.06
N THR A 247 3.29 -9.59 2.85
CA THR A 247 3.22 -8.32 2.13
C THR A 247 2.50 -8.45 0.82
N VAL A 248 1.81 -7.38 0.43
CA VAL A 248 1.12 -7.26 -0.85
C VAL A 248 1.61 -6.03 -1.61
N GLY A 249 1.35 -6.01 -2.90
CA GLY A 249 1.74 -4.94 -3.76
C GLY A 249 1.54 -5.29 -5.23
N PHE A 250 2.48 -4.88 -6.06
CA PHE A 250 2.51 -5.25 -7.47
C PHE A 250 3.93 -5.29 -8.02
N TYR A 251 4.07 -5.92 -9.17
CA TYR A 251 5.29 -5.84 -9.98
C TYR A 251 4.94 -5.60 -11.45
N VAL A 252 5.88 -5.03 -12.19
CA VAL A 252 5.77 -4.86 -13.63
C VAL A 252 6.71 -5.86 -14.31
N ASP A 253 6.17 -6.67 -15.18
CA ASP A 253 6.91 -7.71 -15.91
C ASP A 253 7.76 -7.14 -17.07
N GLY A 254 8.45 -8.03 -17.81
CA GLY A 254 9.26 -7.68 -18.97
C GLY A 254 8.47 -7.04 -20.11
N ASN A 255 7.16 -7.31 -20.22
CA ASN A 255 6.25 -6.81 -21.26
C ASN A 255 5.51 -5.53 -20.86
N ASN A 256 5.80 -4.95 -19.68
CA ASN A 256 5.10 -3.81 -19.05
C ASN A 256 3.70 -4.13 -18.55
N LEU A 257 3.35 -5.39 -18.33
CA LEU A 257 2.10 -5.74 -17.68
C LEU A 257 2.27 -5.65 -16.15
N THR A 258 1.28 -5.07 -15.49
CA THR A 258 1.21 -4.95 -14.03
C THR A 258 0.49 -6.15 -13.43
N HIS A 259 1.15 -6.82 -12.50
CA HIS A 259 0.63 -7.99 -11.79
C HIS A 259 0.50 -7.69 -10.31
N GLY A 260 -0.62 -8.04 -9.70
CA GLY A 260 -0.78 -8.05 -8.26
C GLY A 260 0.18 -9.04 -7.60
N LEU A 261 0.59 -8.77 -6.37
CA LEU A 261 1.63 -9.51 -5.68
C LEU A 261 1.22 -9.83 -4.25
N TYR A 262 1.42 -11.09 -3.85
CA TYR A 262 1.35 -11.55 -2.47
C TYR A 262 2.63 -12.31 -2.11
N TYR A 263 3.36 -11.83 -1.11
CA TYR A 263 4.55 -12.50 -0.57
C TYR A 263 4.23 -13.18 0.75
N ILE A 264 4.61 -14.45 0.86
CA ILE A 264 4.37 -15.31 2.02
C ILE A 264 5.72 -15.59 2.72
N PRO A 265 6.04 -14.91 3.84
CA PRO A 265 7.35 -15.04 4.48
C PRO A 265 7.65 -16.45 4.99
N ALA A 266 6.65 -17.21 5.42
CA ALA A 266 6.82 -18.58 5.91
C ALA A 266 7.42 -19.54 4.87
N THR A 267 7.20 -19.30 3.59
CA THR A 267 7.70 -20.12 2.48
C THR A 267 8.71 -19.38 1.59
N GLY A 268 8.79 -18.05 1.72
CA GLY A 268 9.54 -17.20 0.80
C GLY A 268 8.88 -17.09 -0.60
N ALA A 269 7.62 -17.52 -0.74
CA ALA A 269 6.94 -17.59 -2.02
C ALA A 269 6.41 -16.22 -2.46
N TRP A 270 6.54 -15.95 -3.75
CA TRP A 270 5.89 -14.86 -4.48
C TRP A 270 4.71 -15.42 -5.26
N VAL A 271 3.51 -14.94 -4.97
CA VAL A 271 2.28 -15.43 -5.59
C VAL A 271 1.65 -14.28 -6.37
N PRO A 272 1.48 -14.41 -7.70
CA PRO A 272 0.71 -13.46 -8.48
C PRO A 272 -0.76 -13.45 -8.03
N VAL A 273 -1.36 -12.27 -7.95
CA VAL A 273 -2.77 -12.07 -7.61
C VAL A 273 -3.39 -11.22 -8.72
N ASP A 274 -3.77 -11.88 -9.79
CA ASP A 274 -4.31 -11.21 -10.97
C ASP A 274 -5.81 -11.49 -11.07
N ASP A 275 -6.62 -10.42 -11.08
CA ASP A 275 -8.06 -10.54 -11.34
C ASP A 275 -8.29 -11.04 -12.76
N PRO A 276 -9.14 -12.05 -13.00
CA PRO A 276 -9.41 -12.57 -14.33
C PRO A 276 -9.95 -11.54 -15.33
N ASN A 277 -10.57 -10.46 -14.84
CA ASN A 277 -11.06 -9.35 -15.66
C ASN A 277 -10.01 -8.23 -15.82
N GLY A 278 -8.89 -8.31 -15.09
CA GLY A 278 -7.84 -7.30 -15.00
C GLY A 278 -6.85 -7.34 -16.16
N VAL A 279 -7.34 -7.31 -17.42
CA VAL A 279 -6.49 -7.39 -18.62
C VAL A 279 -5.55 -6.19 -18.78
N GLY A 280 -5.86 -5.05 -18.18
CA GLY A 280 -5.00 -3.86 -18.10
C GLY A 280 -4.04 -3.87 -16.92
N GLY A 281 -4.16 -4.87 -16.04
CA GLY A 281 -3.32 -5.08 -14.86
C GLY A 281 -4.10 -5.13 -13.54
N THR A 282 -3.43 -5.67 -12.52
CA THR A 282 -3.96 -5.80 -11.15
C THR A 282 -2.95 -5.22 -10.16
N VAL A 283 -3.46 -4.53 -9.13
CA VAL A 283 -2.69 -4.00 -8.00
C VAL A 283 -3.35 -4.41 -6.69
N VAL A 284 -2.58 -4.96 -5.75
CA VAL A 284 -3.05 -5.27 -4.39
C VAL A 284 -2.48 -4.24 -3.43
N ASN A 285 -3.36 -3.43 -2.81
CA ASN A 285 -2.96 -2.31 -1.95
C ASN A 285 -2.88 -2.65 -0.47
N GLY A 286 -3.82 -3.44 0.04
CA GLY A 286 -3.95 -3.71 1.46
C GLY A 286 -4.16 -5.18 1.79
N ILE A 287 -3.79 -5.57 3.00
CA ILE A 287 -3.95 -6.90 3.57
C ILE A 287 -4.27 -6.78 5.06
N ASN A 288 -5.22 -7.58 5.56
CA ASN A 288 -5.49 -7.69 6.99
C ASN A 288 -4.86 -8.97 7.61
N ASN A 289 -5.03 -9.15 8.93
CA ASN A 289 -4.49 -10.32 9.62
C ASN A 289 -5.27 -11.63 9.37
N LYS A 290 -6.42 -11.56 8.70
CA LYS A 290 -7.17 -12.73 8.22
C LYS A 290 -6.70 -13.19 6.85
N GLY A 291 -5.83 -12.44 6.18
CA GLY A 291 -5.37 -12.72 4.82
C GLY A 291 -6.34 -12.25 3.74
N GLU A 292 -7.33 -11.41 4.07
CA GLU A 292 -8.17 -10.75 3.07
C GLU A 292 -7.36 -9.61 2.44
N LEU A 293 -7.42 -9.51 1.10
CA LEU A 293 -6.66 -8.53 0.33
C LEU A 293 -7.62 -7.55 -0.34
N VAL A 294 -7.20 -6.31 -0.49
CA VAL A 294 -7.93 -5.30 -1.25
C VAL A 294 -7.02 -4.61 -2.25
N GLY A 295 -7.61 -4.15 -3.35
CA GLY A 295 -6.86 -3.48 -4.41
C GLY A 295 -7.77 -3.02 -5.53
N PHE A 296 -7.26 -3.05 -6.73
CA PHE A 296 -8.02 -2.75 -7.93
C PHE A 296 -7.47 -3.49 -9.15
N TYR A 297 -8.29 -3.60 -10.18
CA TYR A 297 -7.88 -4.07 -11.50
C TYR A 297 -8.36 -3.11 -12.59
N THR A 298 -7.71 -3.15 -13.75
CA THR A 298 -8.11 -2.38 -14.93
C THR A 298 -8.69 -3.32 -15.98
N ASP A 299 -9.92 -3.05 -16.41
CA ASP A 299 -10.60 -3.85 -17.41
C ASP A 299 -10.15 -3.55 -18.86
N ALA A 300 -10.72 -4.24 -19.83
CA ALA A 300 -10.40 -4.07 -21.24
C ALA A 300 -10.83 -2.70 -21.83
N ALA A 301 -11.75 -2.00 -21.18
CA ALA A 301 -12.18 -0.65 -21.57
C ALA A 301 -11.33 0.45 -20.92
N GLY A 302 -10.43 0.08 -19.99
CA GLY A 302 -9.60 1.00 -19.23
C GLY A 302 -10.27 1.52 -17.95
N ASN A 303 -11.43 0.95 -17.55
CA ASN A 303 -12.04 1.29 -16.25
C ASN A 303 -11.26 0.63 -15.12
N VAL A 304 -11.22 1.30 -13.98
CA VAL A 304 -10.56 0.85 -12.75
C VAL A 304 -11.61 0.41 -11.75
N HIS A 305 -11.56 -0.85 -11.36
CA HIS A 305 -12.54 -1.48 -10.49
C HIS A 305 -11.92 -1.86 -9.15
N GLY A 306 -12.58 -1.51 -8.04
CA GLY A 306 -12.19 -1.97 -6.72
C GLY A 306 -12.37 -3.48 -6.57
N MET A 307 -11.40 -4.16 -5.94
CA MET A 307 -11.48 -5.62 -5.71
C MET A 307 -11.21 -5.98 -4.25
N LEU A 308 -12.01 -6.90 -3.74
CA LEU A 308 -11.76 -7.66 -2.51
C LEU A 308 -11.38 -9.08 -2.90
N VAL A 309 -10.30 -9.61 -2.31
CA VAL A 309 -9.80 -10.95 -2.57
C VAL A 309 -9.75 -11.75 -1.27
N THR A 310 -10.35 -12.93 -1.27
CA THR A 310 -10.23 -13.92 -0.18
C THR A 310 -9.30 -15.05 -0.61
N VAL A 311 -8.40 -15.45 0.30
CA VAL A 311 -7.39 -16.49 0.08
C VAL A 311 -7.90 -17.78 0.73
N GLN A 312 -7.89 -18.91 -0.01
CA GLN A 312 -8.31 -20.23 0.46
C GLN A 312 -7.13 -21.21 0.51
#